data_fa351ba1873e0617515236862435e565
#
_entry.id   fa351ba1873e0617515236862435e565
#
_cell.length_a   1.000
_cell.length_b   1.000
_cell.length_c   1.000
_cell.angle_alpha   90.00
_cell.angle_beta   90.00
_cell.angle_gamma   90.00
#
_symmetry.space_group_name_H-M   'P 1'
#
loop_
_entity.id
_entity.type
_entity.pdbx_description
1 polymer ?
#
loop_
_entity_poly.entity_id
_entity_poly.type
_entity_poly.pdbx_seq_one_letter_code
_entity_poly.pdbx_strand_id
1 'polypeptide(L)'
;MTILVTGIAGFIGSHLAKHLLSRGENILGIDNISNYYDVNLKQDRLNNLKNFKNLSFENIDISNYSDLETVVKRYKISKVCHLAAQAGVRYSLEAPMEYIKSNIVGHLNILEICRNFNIKNLVYASSSSVYGGNTKVPFSVNDRVDTPVSLYAATKRSDELMSYTYN
;
A
#
# COMPACT_ATOMS: atom_id res chain seq x y z
N MET A 1 -17.91 -11.02 -1.23
CA MET A 1 -16.48 -11.00 -0.85
C MET A 1 -15.99 -9.57 -1.03
N THR A 2 -15.01 -9.13 -0.23
CA THR A 2 -14.54 -7.74 -0.23
C THR A 2 -13.06 -7.69 -0.61
N ILE A 3 -12.67 -6.70 -1.40
CA ILE A 3 -11.26 -6.42 -1.72
C ILE A 3 -10.79 -5.29 -0.80
N LEU A 4 -9.71 -5.52 -0.06
CA LEU A 4 -9.04 -4.46 0.70
C LEU A 4 -8.12 -3.67 -0.24
N VAL A 5 -8.31 -2.35 -0.29
CA VAL A 5 -7.43 -1.41 -1.01
C VAL A 5 -6.84 -0.44 0.00
N THR A 6 -5.56 -0.55 0.31
CA THR A 6 -4.85 0.42 1.15
C THR A 6 -4.27 1.54 0.32
N GLY A 7 -4.18 2.75 0.86
CA GLY A 7 -3.76 3.93 0.10
C GLY A 7 -4.83 4.40 -0.89
N ILE A 8 -6.10 4.19 -0.56
CA ILE A 8 -7.23 4.48 -1.47
C ILE A 8 -7.37 5.96 -1.83
N ALA A 9 -6.95 6.87 -0.96
CA ALA A 9 -6.96 8.31 -1.23
C ALA A 9 -5.75 8.77 -2.08
N GLY A 10 -4.78 7.87 -2.33
CA GLY A 10 -3.64 8.10 -3.21
C GLY A 10 -4.04 8.12 -4.69
N PHE A 11 -3.08 8.53 -5.56
CA PHE A 11 -3.33 8.61 -7.01
C PHE A 11 -3.70 7.23 -7.60
N ILE A 12 -2.86 6.23 -7.42
CA ILE A 12 -3.10 4.89 -7.98
C ILE A 12 -4.30 4.24 -7.27
N GLY A 13 -4.36 4.33 -5.93
CA GLY A 13 -5.41 3.70 -5.13
C GLY A 13 -6.82 4.16 -5.49
N SER A 14 -7.02 5.47 -5.69
CA SER A 14 -8.32 6.03 -6.06
C SER A 14 -8.78 5.58 -7.45
N HIS A 15 -7.86 5.50 -8.42
CA HIS A 15 -8.19 5.04 -9.77
C HIS A 15 -8.49 3.54 -9.80
N LEU A 16 -7.69 2.73 -9.09
CA LEU A 16 -7.96 1.31 -8.93
C LEU A 16 -9.33 1.05 -8.27
N ALA A 17 -9.57 1.74 -7.14
CA ALA A 17 -10.84 1.62 -6.43
C ALA A 17 -12.03 1.98 -7.32
N LYS A 18 -11.96 3.10 -8.04
CA LYS A 18 -13.01 3.51 -8.98
C LYS A 18 -13.28 2.44 -10.04
N HIS A 19 -12.22 1.87 -10.62
CA HIS A 19 -12.35 0.81 -11.62
C HIS A 19 -13.01 -0.45 -11.05
N LEU A 20 -12.58 -0.92 -9.88
CA LEU A 20 -13.14 -2.10 -9.23
C LEU A 20 -14.59 -1.87 -8.80
N LEU A 21 -14.91 -0.71 -8.21
CA LEU A 21 -16.26 -0.33 -7.81
C LEU A 21 -17.23 -0.29 -9.00
N SER A 22 -16.80 0.25 -10.14
CA SER A 22 -17.62 0.29 -11.36
C SER A 22 -17.89 -1.09 -11.95
N ARG A 23 -17.08 -2.10 -11.60
CA ARG A 23 -17.30 -3.51 -11.94
C ARG A 23 -18.19 -4.25 -10.95
N GLY A 24 -18.69 -3.56 -9.91
CA GLY A 24 -19.56 -4.15 -8.90
C GLY A 24 -18.82 -4.86 -7.76
N GLU A 25 -17.48 -4.76 -7.67
CA GLU A 25 -16.71 -5.32 -6.56
C GLU A 25 -16.98 -4.55 -5.26
N ASN A 26 -17.05 -5.25 -4.13
CA ASN A 26 -17.11 -4.58 -2.82
C ASN A 26 -15.69 -4.21 -2.37
N ILE A 27 -15.51 -2.97 -1.96
CA ILE A 27 -14.20 -2.43 -1.55
C ILE A 27 -14.24 -1.98 -0.09
N LEU A 28 -13.25 -2.43 0.67
CA LEU A 28 -12.83 -1.77 1.90
C LEU A 28 -11.61 -0.92 1.57
N GLY A 29 -11.75 0.39 1.61
CA GLY A 29 -10.67 1.34 1.40
C GLY A 29 -10.06 1.79 2.73
N ILE A 30 -8.74 1.81 2.84
CA ILE A 30 -8.00 2.31 4.01
C ILE A 30 -6.99 3.37 3.56
N ASP A 31 -6.96 4.49 4.29
CA ASP A 31 -5.94 5.55 4.14
C ASP A 31 -5.84 6.34 5.43
N ASN A 32 -4.68 6.83 5.80
CA ASN A 32 -4.49 7.68 6.98
C ASN A 32 -4.60 9.17 6.67
N ILE A 33 -4.85 9.53 5.42
CA ILE A 33 -4.95 10.91 4.92
C ILE A 33 -3.76 11.76 5.37
N SER A 34 -2.55 11.21 5.28
CA SER A 34 -1.33 11.90 5.69
C SER A 34 -1.18 13.24 4.98
N ASN A 35 -0.57 14.22 5.64
CA ASN A 35 -0.33 15.57 5.13
C ASN A 35 0.98 15.71 4.33
N TYR A 36 1.54 14.61 3.84
CA TYR A 36 2.75 14.60 3.03
C TYR A 36 2.62 15.46 1.76
N TYR A 37 1.40 15.50 1.20
CA TYR A 37 1.02 16.43 0.13
C TYR A 37 -0.42 16.91 0.38
N ASP A 38 -0.94 17.79 -0.48
CA ASP A 38 -2.23 18.44 -0.31
C ASP A 38 -3.34 17.46 0.08
N VAL A 39 -3.85 17.61 1.30
CA VAL A 39 -4.93 16.80 1.87
C VAL A 39 -6.26 17.01 1.10
N ASN A 40 -6.51 18.19 0.55
CA ASN A 40 -7.73 18.45 -0.21
C ASN A 40 -7.78 17.55 -1.46
N LEU A 41 -6.64 17.34 -2.11
CA LEU A 41 -6.57 16.42 -3.26
C LEU A 41 -6.95 14.98 -2.88
N LYS A 42 -6.58 14.53 -1.67
CA LYS A 42 -6.99 13.22 -1.15
C LYS A 42 -8.49 13.17 -0.87
N GLN A 43 -9.04 14.23 -0.26
CA GLN A 43 -10.47 14.33 0.01
C GLN A 43 -11.29 14.36 -1.29
N ASP A 44 -10.85 15.07 -2.30
CA ASP A 44 -11.52 15.12 -3.61
C ASP A 44 -11.57 13.74 -4.27
N ARG A 45 -10.46 12.98 -4.19
CA ARG A 45 -10.43 11.60 -4.68
C ARG A 45 -11.44 10.71 -3.95
N LEU A 46 -11.52 10.81 -2.62
CA LEU A 46 -12.51 10.08 -1.83
C LEU A 46 -13.94 10.55 -2.14
N ASN A 47 -14.18 11.85 -2.31
CA ASN A 47 -15.48 12.38 -2.69
C ASN A 47 -15.97 11.81 -4.03
N ASN A 48 -15.07 11.63 -4.99
CA ASN A 48 -15.39 11.01 -6.28
C ASN A 48 -15.79 9.52 -6.16
N LEU A 49 -15.46 8.87 -5.05
CA LEU A 49 -15.82 7.48 -4.77
C LEU A 49 -17.07 7.32 -3.90
N LYS A 50 -17.53 8.37 -3.21
CA LYS A 50 -18.66 8.30 -2.25
C LYS A 50 -19.98 7.82 -2.84
N ASN A 51 -20.21 8.01 -4.13
CA ASN A 51 -21.45 7.60 -4.79
C ASN A 51 -21.55 6.08 -5.01
N PHE A 52 -20.48 5.33 -4.81
CA PHE A 52 -20.49 3.89 -4.93
C PHE A 52 -20.98 3.25 -3.62
N LYS A 53 -22.16 2.60 -3.65
CA LYS A 53 -22.76 1.94 -2.48
C LYS A 53 -21.97 0.73 -1.97
N ASN A 54 -21.09 0.18 -2.79
CA ASN A 54 -20.22 -0.97 -2.53
C ASN A 54 -18.83 -0.55 -2.01
N LEU A 55 -18.66 0.71 -1.58
CA LEU A 55 -17.47 1.22 -0.90
C LEU A 55 -17.71 1.36 0.60
N SER A 56 -16.81 0.81 1.40
CA SER A 56 -16.58 1.18 2.80
C SER A 56 -15.22 1.85 2.92
N PHE A 57 -15.12 2.94 3.66
CA PHE A 57 -13.86 3.66 3.90
C PHE A 57 -13.58 3.78 5.38
N GLU A 58 -12.33 3.50 5.77
CA GLU A 58 -11.81 3.64 7.13
C GLU A 58 -10.54 4.49 7.14
N ASN A 59 -10.56 5.53 7.97
CA ASN A 59 -9.40 6.41 8.15
C ASN A 59 -8.51 5.84 9.26
N ILE A 60 -7.57 4.97 8.89
CA ILE A 60 -6.62 4.36 9.83
C ILE A 60 -5.22 4.28 9.23
N ASP A 61 -4.21 4.25 10.10
CA ASP A 61 -2.82 4.05 9.71
C ASP A 61 -2.49 2.54 9.73
N ILE A 62 -2.00 2.02 8.62
CA ILE A 62 -1.63 0.60 8.48
C ILE A 62 -0.50 0.18 9.44
N SER A 63 0.28 1.12 9.98
CA SER A 63 1.30 0.82 10.99
C SER A 63 0.70 0.50 12.36
N ASN A 64 -0.57 0.82 12.60
CA ASN A 64 -1.31 0.40 13.80
C ASN A 64 -2.02 -0.93 13.54
N TYR A 65 -1.39 -2.02 13.95
CA TYR A 65 -1.92 -3.38 13.75
C TYR A 65 -3.30 -3.58 14.41
N SER A 66 -3.49 -3.06 15.63
CA SER A 66 -4.74 -3.24 16.39
C SER A 66 -5.95 -2.63 15.67
N ASP A 67 -5.79 -1.40 15.14
CA ASP A 67 -6.86 -0.73 14.40
C ASP A 67 -7.15 -1.47 13.09
N LEU A 68 -6.07 -1.86 12.36
CA LEU A 68 -6.18 -2.59 11.12
C LEU A 68 -6.89 -3.94 11.33
N GLU A 69 -6.51 -4.71 12.33
CA GLU A 69 -7.13 -5.98 12.68
C GLU A 69 -8.62 -5.80 13.05
N THR A 70 -8.93 -4.80 13.88
CA THR A 70 -10.30 -4.48 14.29
C THR A 70 -11.19 -4.17 13.09
N VAL A 71 -10.68 -3.41 12.14
CA VAL A 71 -11.40 -3.09 10.90
C VAL A 71 -11.60 -4.33 10.03
N VAL A 72 -10.52 -5.08 9.78
CA VAL A 72 -10.55 -6.25 8.88
C VAL A 72 -11.49 -7.35 9.40
N LYS A 73 -11.58 -7.54 10.73
CA LYS A 73 -12.51 -8.51 11.35
C LYS A 73 -13.98 -8.29 10.97
N ARG A 74 -14.37 -7.05 10.64
CA ARG A 74 -15.77 -6.72 10.26
C ARG A 74 -16.11 -7.11 8.82
N TYR A 75 -15.10 -7.48 8.03
CA TYR A 75 -15.27 -7.73 6.59
C TYR A 75 -14.74 -9.11 6.20
N LYS A 76 -15.40 -9.75 5.23
CA LYS A 76 -14.89 -10.98 4.62
C LYS A 76 -13.95 -10.62 3.47
N ILE A 77 -12.70 -10.31 3.80
CA ILE A 77 -11.68 -9.95 2.82
C ILE A 77 -11.24 -11.20 2.03
N SER A 78 -11.18 -11.09 0.72
CA SER A 78 -10.74 -12.17 -0.17
C SER A 78 -9.44 -11.86 -0.91
N LYS A 79 -9.15 -10.57 -1.11
CA LYS A 79 -7.96 -10.08 -1.83
C LYS A 79 -7.49 -8.77 -1.19
N VAL A 80 -6.19 -8.51 -1.30
CA VAL A 80 -5.59 -7.24 -0.85
C VAL A 80 -4.83 -6.60 -2.00
N CYS A 81 -5.12 -5.33 -2.25
CA CYS A 81 -4.31 -4.44 -3.10
C CYS A 81 -3.62 -3.42 -2.17
N HIS A 82 -2.36 -3.67 -1.85
CA HIS A 82 -1.61 -2.84 -0.90
C HIS A 82 -0.82 -1.76 -1.62
N LEU A 83 -1.33 -0.52 -1.56
CA LEU A 83 -0.75 0.66 -2.22
C LEU A 83 -0.38 1.77 -1.21
N ALA A 84 -0.77 1.62 0.06
CA ALA A 84 -0.37 2.55 1.10
C ALA A 84 1.14 2.44 1.34
N ALA A 85 1.85 3.53 1.20
CA ALA A 85 3.27 3.65 1.47
C ALA A 85 3.66 5.13 1.60
N GLN A 86 4.73 5.40 2.33
CA GLN A 86 5.42 6.68 2.20
C GLN A 86 6.28 6.64 0.94
N ALA A 87 5.92 7.44 -0.06
CA ALA A 87 6.62 7.54 -1.33
C ALA A 87 7.60 8.74 -1.33
N GLY A 88 8.48 8.79 -2.33
CA GLY A 88 9.41 9.91 -2.55
C GLY A 88 10.83 9.60 -2.06
N VAL A 89 11.79 9.57 -3.00
CA VAL A 89 13.20 9.25 -2.70
C VAL A 89 13.84 10.33 -1.84
N ARG A 90 13.64 11.62 -2.19
CA ARG A 90 14.29 12.73 -1.48
C ARG A 90 13.80 12.89 -0.06
N TYR A 91 12.50 12.86 0.14
CA TYR A 91 11.89 12.98 1.47
C TYR A 91 12.31 11.88 2.45
N SER A 92 12.79 10.73 1.94
CA SER A 92 13.32 9.66 2.81
C SER A 92 14.59 10.05 3.57
N LEU A 93 15.29 11.11 3.14
CA LEU A 93 16.43 11.69 3.86
C LEU A 93 16.00 12.68 4.94
N GLU A 94 14.84 13.33 4.77
CA GLU A 94 14.31 14.35 5.68
C GLU A 94 13.50 13.72 6.80
N ALA A 95 12.67 12.72 6.49
CA ALA A 95 11.78 12.05 7.43
C ALA A 95 11.91 10.51 7.39
N PRO A 96 13.09 9.94 7.71
CA PRO A 96 13.37 8.51 7.57
C PRO A 96 12.40 7.62 8.36
N MET A 97 11.96 8.07 9.54
CA MET A 97 11.07 7.27 10.40
C MET A 97 9.69 7.07 9.78
N GLU A 98 9.20 7.99 8.96
CA GLU A 98 7.93 7.82 8.24
C GLU A 98 8.00 6.65 7.25
N TYR A 99 9.18 6.40 6.65
CA TYR A 99 9.40 5.28 5.74
C TYR A 99 9.48 3.95 6.49
N ILE A 100 10.14 3.91 7.64
CA ILE A 100 10.16 2.70 8.48
C ILE A 100 8.74 2.39 8.97
N LYS A 101 8.04 3.40 9.49
CA LYS A 101 6.68 3.25 10.01
C LYS A 101 5.71 2.76 8.93
N SER A 102 5.63 3.44 7.79
CA SER A 102 4.64 3.12 6.74
C SER A 102 5.05 1.92 5.91
N ASN A 103 6.30 1.86 5.44
CA ASN A 103 6.71 0.86 4.47
C ASN A 103 7.12 -0.46 5.15
N ILE A 104 7.88 -0.42 6.24
CA ILE A 104 8.33 -1.65 6.91
C ILE A 104 7.25 -2.17 7.86
N VAL A 105 6.88 -1.37 8.87
CA VAL A 105 5.91 -1.81 9.89
C VAL A 105 4.53 -1.99 9.26
N GLY A 106 4.09 -1.03 8.44
CA GLY A 106 2.80 -1.11 7.76
C GLY A 106 2.71 -2.29 6.80
N HIS A 107 3.74 -2.55 6.01
CA HIS A 107 3.76 -3.72 5.12
C HIS A 107 3.75 -5.05 5.88
N LEU A 108 4.56 -5.15 6.95
CA LEU A 108 4.55 -6.33 7.82
C LEU A 108 3.14 -6.57 8.41
N ASN A 109 2.47 -5.52 8.87
CA ASN A 109 1.10 -5.63 9.38
C ASN A 109 0.13 -6.17 8.32
N ILE A 110 0.26 -5.76 7.06
CA ILE A 110 -0.55 -6.30 5.96
C ILE A 110 -0.25 -7.78 5.72
N LEU A 111 1.00 -8.20 5.78
CA LEU A 111 1.39 -9.62 5.66
C LEU A 111 0.78 -10.44 6.81
N GLU A 112 0.87 -9.95 8.05
CA GLU A 112 0.25 -10.59 9.22
C GLU A 112 -1.28 -10.66 9.10
N ILE A 113 -1.95 -9.64 8.60
CA ILE A 113 -3.38 -9.68 8.28
C ILE A 113 -3.67 -10.77 7.24
N CYS A 114 -2.89 -10.83 6.17
CA CYS A 114 -3.09 -11.87 5.16
C CYS A 114 -2.93 -13.28 5.75
N ARG A 115 -1.91 -13.49 6.59
CA ARG A 115 -1.66 -14.76 7.27
C ARG A 115 -2.78 -15.13 8.25
N ASN A 116 -3.14 -14.21 9.15
CA ASN A 116 -4.07 -14.46 10.24
C ASN A 116 -5.52 -14.63 9.75
N PHE A 117 -5.90 -13.99 8.66
CA PHE A 117 -7.22 -14.07 8.04
C PHE A 117 -7.28 -15.01 6.82
N ASN A 118 -6.20 -15.74 6.56
CA ASN A 118 -6.11 -16.71 5.47
C ASN A 118 -6.42 -16.10 4.08
N ILE A 119 -5.92 -14.87 3.85
CA ILE A 119 -6.09 -14.16 2.57
C ILE A 119 -4.98 -14.61 1.62
N LYS A 120 -5.34 -15.32 0.56
CA LYS A 120 -4.38 -15.96 -0.37
C LYS A 120 -3.90 -15.05 -1.50
N ASN A 121 -4.51 -13.88 -1.68
CA ASN A 121 -4.20 -12.99 -2.80
C ASN A 121 -3.80 -11.62 -2.29
N LEU A 122 -2.51 -11.34 -2.30
CA LEU A 122 -1.91 -10.04 -2.02
C LEU A 122 -1.21 -9.53 -3.28
N VAL A 123 -1.58 -8.34 -3.74
CA VAL A 123 -0.83 -7.55 -4.72
C VAL A 123 -0.35 -6.29 -4.04
N TYR A 124 0.93 -6.00 -4.09
CA TYR A 124 1.51 -4.78 -3.51
C TYR A 124 2.42 -4.06 -4.49
N ALA A 125 2.61 -2.78 -4.27
CA ALA A 125 3.48 -1.96 -5.11
C ALA A 125 4.93 -2.04 -4.62
N SER A 126 5.85 -2.55 -5.45
CA SER A 126 7.27 -2.29 -5.32
C SER A 126 7.64 -0.97 -6.02
N SER A 127 8.87 -0.80 -6.43
CA SER A 127 9.36 0.42 -7.08
C SER A 127 10.56 0.11 -7.98
N SER A 128 10.68 0.82 -9.10
CA SER A 128 11.91 0.80 -9.90
C SER A 128 13.15 1.28 -9.11
N SER A 129 12.96 1.98 -8.00
CA SER A 129 14.05 2.39 -7.10
C SER A 129 14.84 1.20 -6.54
N VAL A 130 14.26 -0.02 -6.50
CA VAL A 130 14.96 -1.23 -6.04
C VAL A 130 16.15 -1.60 -6.93
N TYR A 131 16.15 -1.19 -8.20
CA TYR A 131 17.28 -1.41 -9.11
C TYR A 131 18.51 -0.57 -8.77
N GLY A 132 18.38 0.43 -7.87
CA GLY A 132 19.50 1.19 -7.35
C GLY A 132 20.30 1.90 -8.45
N GLY A 133 21.61 1.70 -8.44
CA GLY A 133 22.55 2.27 -9.42
C GLY A 133 22.69 1.47 -10.72
N ASN A 134 21.77 0.57 -11.04
CA ASN A 134 21.83 -0.21 -12.29
C ASN A 134 21.76 0.74 -13.51
N THR A 135 22.74 0.61 -14.41
CA THR A 135 22.83 1.41 -15.65
C THR A 135 22.24 0.71 -16.87
N LYS A 136 21.89 -0.56 -16.75
CA LYS A 136 21.25 -1.32 -17.84
C LYS A 136 19.84 -0.83 -18.09
N VAL A 137 19.51 -0.56 -19.34
CA VAL A 137 18.19 -0.09 -19.77
C VAL A 137 17.71 -0.94 -20.94
N PRO A 138 16.47 -1.45 -20.93
CA PRO A 138 15.50 -1.42 -19.83
C PRO A 138 15.90 -2.32 -18.65
N PHE A 139 15.40 -2.02 -17.46
CA PHE A 139 15.55 -2.91 -16.31
C PHE A 139 14.86 -4.25 -16.56
N SER A 140 15.44 -5.30 -16.01
CA SER A 140 14.89 -6.67 -16.07
C SER A 140 14.58 -7.19 -14.67
N VAL A 141 13.54 -7.99 -14.53
CA VAL A 141 13.22 -8.67 -13.27
C VAL A 141 14.32 -9.63 -12.79
N ASN A 142 15.26 -10.00 -13.68
CA ASN A 142 16.42 -10.82 -13.36
C ASN A 142 17.65 -9.98 -12.93
N ASP A 143 17.57 -8.65 -12.97
CA ASP A 143 18.68 -7.80 -12.54
C ASP A 143 18.81 -7.84 -11.01
N ARG A 144 20.06 -7.69 -10.52
CA ARG A 144 20.31 -7.61 -9.07
C ARG A 144 19.71 -6.33 -8.49
N VAL A 145 19.11 -6.47 -7.30
CA VAL A 145 18.42 -5.39 -6.58
C VAL A 145 18.89 -5.28 -5.12
N ASP A 146 20.16 -5.55 -4.87
CA ASP A 146 20.77 -5.61 -3.54
C ASP A 146 21.63 -4.38 -3.17
N THR A 147 21.63 -3.35 -4.02
CA THR A 147 22.40 -2.11 -3.82
C THR A 147 21.49 -0.88 -3.93
N PRO A 148 20.50 -0.71 -3.02
CA PRO A 148 19.61 0.45 -3.05
C PRO A 148 20.39 1.75 -2.81
N VAL A 149 20.02 2.84 -3.50
CA VAL A 149 20.69 4.15 -3.40
C VAL A 149 19.93 5.16 -2.55
N SER A 150 18.85 4.74 -1.89
CA SER A 150 18.06 5.57 -0.97
C SER A 150 17.39 4.72 0.09
N LEU A 151 17.01 5.34 1.21
CA LEU A 151 16.23 4.66 2.25
C LEU A 151 14.88 4.19 1.69
N TYR A 152 14.21 5.00 0.86
CA TYR A 152 12.97 4.58 0.18
C TYR A 152 13.20 3.29 -0.62
N ALA A 153 14.26 3.23 -1.43
CA ALA A 153 14.59 2.02 -2.20
C ALA A 153 14.85 0.81 -1.28
N ALA A 154 15.57 1.02 -0.17
CA ALA A 154 15.82 -0.02 0.81
C ALA A 154 14.53 -0.53 1.45
N THR A 155 13.59 0.34 1.81
CA THR A 155 12.29 -0.10 2.36
C THR A 155 11.49 -0.88 1.33
N LYS A 156 11.44 -0.44 0.07
CA LYS A 156 10.71 -1.18 -0.98
C LYS A 156 11.34 -2.54 -1.28
N ARG A 157 12.67 -2.63 -1.24
CA ARG A 157 13.34 -3.93 -1.35
C ARG A 157 13.08 -4.83 -0.15
N SER A 158 13.00 -4.26 1.05
CA SER A 158 12.61 -5.00 2.26
C SER A 158 11.19 -5.56 2.15
N ASP A 159 10.23 -4.80 1.58
CA ASP A 159 8.87 -5.29 1.32
C ASP A 159 8.89 -6.55 0.44
N GLU A 160 9.71 -6.58 -0.61
CA GLU A 160 9.86 -7.76 -1.48
C GLU A 160 10.43 -8.96 -0.71
N LEU A 161 11.46 -8.75 0.10
CA LEU A 161 12.09 -9.81 0.89
C LEU A 161 11.15 -10.36 1.98
N MET A 162 10.44 -9.48 2.69
CA MET A 162 9.44 -9.89 3.66
C MET A 162 8.32 -10.69 2.99
N SER A 163 7.78 -10.18 1.87
CA SER A 163 6.72 -10.90 1.13
C SER A 163 7.16 -12.28 0.68
N TYR A 164 8.41 -12.44 0.27
CA TYR A 164 8.96 -13.75 -0.12
C TYR A 164 8.95 -14.75 1.05
N THR A 165 9.16 -14.28 2.29
CA THR A 165 9.17 -15.18 3.47
C THR A 165 7.78 -15.62 3.91
N TYR A 166 6.74 -14.95 3.43
CA TYR A 166 5.31 -15.26 3.73
C TYR A 166 4.63 -16.11 2.64
N ASN A 167 5.36 -16.46 1.57
CA ASN A 167 4.80 -17.19 0.43
C ASN A 167 4.76 -18.72 0.64
#